data_7fd586df96b9d23ccbb4a96b91f6c6a3
#
_entry.id   7fd586df96b9d23ccbb4a96b91f6c6a3
#
_cell.length_a   1.000
_cell.length_b   1.000
_cell.length_c   1.000
_cell.angle_alpha   90.00
_cell.angle_beta   90.00
_cell.angle_gamma   90.00
#
_symmetry.space_group_name_H-M   'P 1'
#
loop_
_entity.id
_entity.type
_entity.pdbx_description
1 polymer ?
#
loop_
_entity_poly.entity_id
_entity_poly.type
_entity_poly.pdbx_seq_one_letter_code
_entity_poly.pdbx_strand_id
1 'polypeptide(L)'
;MDLDRAWGLHPQVSVRPEPFGALLYHFGTRKLSFLKDRRLLEVVQTLDAHDSARTACSDAGVGVEELHRFGSALQALVNSKMLVERAA
;
A
#
# COMPACT_ATOMS: atom_id res chain seq x y z
N MET A 1 11.48 1.47 -2.37
CA MET A 1 10.80 1.73 -1.08
C MET A 1 11.53 0.98 0.02
N ASP A 2 11.75 1.63 1.13
CA ASP A 2 12.34 0.98 2.29
C ASP A 2 11.19 0.45 3.16
N LEU A 3 11.10 -0.86 3.29
CA LEU A 3 10.02 -1.52 4.05
C LEU A 3 10.10 -1.24 5.55
N ASP A 4 11.24 -0.79 6.04
CA ASP A 4 11.42 -0.50 7.46
C ASP A 4 11.05 0.93 7.84
N ARG A 5 10.60 1.72 6.88
CA ARG A 5 10.13 3.07 7.11
C ARG A 5 8.62 3.12 7.21
N ALA A 6 8.10 4.26 7.70
CA ALA A 6 6.66 4.46 7.86
C ALA A 6 6.08 5.05 6.56
N TRP A 7 5.02 4.44 6.08
CA TRP A 7 4.35 4.83 4.83
C TRP A 7 2.86 5.01 5.06
N GLY A 8 2.18 5.60 4.11
CA GLY A 8 0.74 5.77 4.16
C GLY A 8 0.20 6.14 2.80
N LEU A 9 -1.13 6.12 2.68
CA LEU A 9 -1.80 6.57 1.48
C LEU A 9 -1.63 8.08 1.33
N HIS A 10 -1.39 8.51 0.09
CA HIS A 10 -1.38 9.95 -0.21
C HIS A 10 -2.74 10.55 0.18
N PRO A 11 -2.77 11.76 0.78
CA PRO A 11 -4.03 12.37 1.22
C PRO A 11 -5.09 12.54 0.12
N GLN A 12 -4.67 12.60 -1.14
CA GLN A 12 -5.57 12.76 -2.27
C GLN A 12 -5.98 11.44 -2.92
N VAL A 13 -5.67 10.31 -2.27
CA VAL A 13 -6.03 9.00 -2.78
C VAL A 13 -7.29 8.50 -2.08
N SER A 14 -8.29 8.09 -2.86
CA SER A 14 -9.44 7.38 -2.34
C SER A 14 -9.31 5.89 -2.63
N VAL A 15 -9.83 5.06 -1.73
CA VAL A 15 -9.79 3.61 -1.84
C VAL A 15 -11.22 3.12 -2.01
N ARG A 16 -11.45 2.33 -3.04
CA ARG A 16 -12.74 1.69 -3.27
C ARG A 16 -12.55 0.18 -3.25
N PRO A 17 -13.01 -0.50 -2.19
CA PRO A 17 -12.93 -1.96 -2.14
C PRO A 17 -13.79 -2.59 -3.24
N GLU A 18 -13.27 -3.66 -3.83
CA GLU A 18 -13.94 -4.41 -4.88
C GLU A 18 -13.78 -5.90 -4.60
N PRO A 19 -14.61 -6.78 -5.20
CA PRO A 19 -14.47 -8.21 -4.97
C PRO A 19 -13.07 -8.76 -5.29
N PHE A 20 -12.39 -8.18 -6.28
CA PHE A 20 -11.04 -8.60 -6.66
C PHE A 20 -9.94 -8.01 -5.77
N GLY A 21 -10.24 -6.98 -4.97
CA GLY A 21 -9.27 -6.26 -4.16
C GLY A 21 -9.68 -4.82 -3.97
N ALA A 22 -9.14 -3.89 -4.75
CA ALA A 22 -9.51 -2.48 -4.64
C ALA A 22 -9.11 -1.68 -5.86
N LEU A 23 -9.72 -0.52 -5.97
CA LEU A 23 -9.37 0.52 -6.92
C LEU A 23 -8.89 1.73 -6.12
N LEU A 24 -7.71 2.23 -6.46
CA LEU A 24 -7.17 3.47 -5.88
C LEU A 24 -7.27 4.58 -6.91
N TYR A 25 -7.80 5.73 -6.52
CA TYR A 25 -7.87 6.90 -7.38
C TYR A 25 -7.15 8.08 -6.72
N HIS A 26 -6.23 8.69 -7.46
CA HIS A 26 -5.48 9.86 -6.98
C HIS A 26 -6.09 11.12 -7.61
N PHE A 27 -6.72 11.95 -6.79
CA PHE A 27 -7.39 13.16 -7.28
C PHE A 27 -6.42 14.18 -7.87
N GLY A 28 -5.20 14.24 -7.35
CA GLY A 28 -4.19 15.18 -7.82
C GLY A 28 -3.63 14.83 -9.19
N THR A 29 -3.24 13.57 -9.39
CA THR A 29 -2.64 13.11 -10.66
C THR A 29 -3.67 12.56 -11.62
N ARG A 30 -4.89 12.25 -11.14
CA ARG A 30 -5.98 11.63 -11.88
C ARG A 30 -5.63 10.22 -12.36
N LYS A 31 -4.71 9.56 -11.69
CA LYS A 31 -4.33 8.19 -12.01
C LYS A 31 -5.13 7.19 -11.20
N LEU A 32 -5.31 6.00 -11.80
CA LEU A 32 -5.95 4.86 -11.17
C LEU A 32 -4.94 3.76 -10.99
N SER A 33 -5.07 3.02 -9.89
CA SER A 33 -4.29 1.81 -9.65
C SER A 33 -5.22 0.71 -9.17
N PHE A 34 -4.99 -0.51 -9.64
CA PHE A 34 -5.80 -1.66 -9.23
C PHE A 34 -4.98 -2.53 -8.29
N LEU A 35 -5.60 -2.88 -7.15
CA LEU A 35 -5.02 -3.85 -6.23
C LEU A 35 -5.77 -5.16 -6.42
N LYS A 36 -5.08 -6.20 -6.88
CA LYS A 36 -5.69 -7.48 -7.21
C LYS A 36 -5.54 -8.52 -6.11
N ASP A 37 -5.18 -8.11 -4.92
CA ASP A 37 -5.00 -8.99 -3.77
C ASP A 37 -5.59 -8.31 -2.55
N ARG A 38 -6.50 -9.00 -1.85
CA ARG A 38 -7.16 -8.45 -0.66
C ARG A 38 -6.18 -8.18 0.48
N ARG A 39 -5.12 -8.98 0.57
CA ARG A 39 -4.09 -8.74 1.60
C ARG A 39 -3.31 -7.47 1.29
N LEU A 40 -3.09 -7.18 0.00
CA LEU A 40 -2.44 -5.93 -0.39
C LEU A 40 -3.32 -4.74 -0.03
N LEU A 41 -4.63 -4.84 -0.23
CA LEU A 41 -5.57 -3.83 0.22
C LEU A 41 -5.48 -3.61 1.73
N GLU A 42 -5.45 -4.70 2.50
CA GLU A 42 -5.34 -4.61 3.95
C GLU A 42 -4.04 -3.92 4.37
N VAL A 43 -2.92 -4.28 3.74
CA VAL A 43 -1.63 -3.62 4.00
C VAL A 43 -1.75 -2.11 3.76
N VAL A 44 -2.26 -1.73 2.60
CA VAL A 44 -2.35 -0.32 2.20
C VAL A 44 -3.26 0.47 3.14
N GLN A 45 -4.39 -0.12 3.54
CA GLN A 45 -5.34 0.55 4.43
C GLN A 45 -4.83 0.69 5.85
N THR A 46 -3.91 -0.16 6.28
CA THR A 46 -3.42 -0.17 7.66
C THR A 46 -2.01 0.38 7.81
N LEU A 47 -1.40 0.88 6.74
CA LEU A 47 -0.05 1.45 6.81
C LEU A 47 0.06 2.53 7.89
N ASP A 48 -0.96 3.37 8.04
CA ASP A 48 -0.96 4.44 9.02
C ASP A 48 -0.91 3.95 10.47
N ALA A 49 -1.33 2.72 10.70
CA ALA A 49 -1.38 2.13 12.05
C ALA A 49 -0.08 1.41 12.41
N HIS A 50 0.90 1.38 11.51
CA HIS A 50 2.14 0.65 11.70
C HIS A 50 3.35 1.57 11.57
N ASP A 51 4.41 1.25 12.31
CA ASP A 51 5.66 2.01 12.26
C ASP A 51 6.46 1.72 11.00
N SER A 52 6.15 0.62 10.30
CA SER A 52 6.84 0.26 9.07
C SER A 52 5.91 -0.51 8.14
N ALA A 53 6.21 -0.46 6.84
CA ALA A 53 5.48 -1.26 5.87
C ALA A 53 5.68 -2.75 6.12
N ARG A 54 6.84 -3.15 6.62
CA ARG A 54 7.14 -4.55 6.96
C ARG A 54 6.15 -5.07 8.01
N THR A 55 5.90 -4.30 9.05
CA THR A 55 4.96 -4.69 10.12
C THR A 55 3.53 -4.78 9.57
N ALA A 56 3.15 -3.84 8.71
CA ALA A 56 1.83 -3.88 8.08
C ALA A 56 1.66 -5.16 7.25
N CYS A 57 2.68 -5.56 6.51
CA CYS A 57 2.65 -6.80 5.74
C CYS A 57 2.53 -8.02 6.66
N SER A 58 3.31 -8.05 7.72
CA SER A 58 3.28 -9.16 8.68
C SER A 58 1.90 -9.32 9.30
N ASP A 59 1.28 -8.22 9.71
CA ASP A 59 -0.06 -8.25 10.32
C ASP A 59 -1.14 -8.68 9.31
N ALA A 60 -0.93 -8.45 8.04
CA ALA A 60 -1.86 -8.88 7.00
C ALA A 60 -1.66 -10.34 6.60
N GLY A 61 -0.73 -11.04 7.23
CA GLY A 61 -0.48 -12.45 6.95
C GLY A 61 0.46 -12.70 5.79
N VAL A 62 1.25 -11.70 5.39
CA VAL A 62 2.24 -11.86 4.32
C VAL A 62 3.45 -12.60 4.87
N GLY A 63 3.74 -13.78 4.32
CA GLY A 63 4.91 -14.56 4.73
C GLY A 63 6.20 -13.99 4.20
N VAL A 64 7.32 -14.42 4.80
CA VAL A 64 8.65 -13.96 4.39
C VAL A 64 8.91 -14.23 2.91
N GLU A 65 8.46 -15.37 2.42
CA GLU A 65 8.63 -15.78 1.02
C GLU A 65 7.79 -14.94 0.06
N GLU A 66 6.75 -14.25 0.55
CA GLU A 66 5.90 -13.38 -0.26
C GLU A 66 6.34 -11.91 -0.19
N LEU A 67 7.23 -11.58 0.73
CA LEU A 67 7.56 -10.19 1.03
C LEU A 67 8.16 -9.46 -0.16
N HIS A 68 8.96 -10.15 -0.97
CA HIS A 68 9.53 -9.54 -2.17
C HIS A 68 8.44 -9.12 -3.16
N ARG A 69 7.45 -9.99 -3.36
CA ARG A 69 6.34 -9.71 -4.28
C ARG A 69 5.49 -8.55 -3.77
N PHE A 70 5.17 -8.54 -2.48
CA PHE A 70 4.41 -7.44 -1.90
C PHE A 70 5.22 -6.14 -1.89
N GLY A 71 6.52 -6.21 -1.62
CA GLY A 71 7.40 -5.05 -1.69
C GLY A 71 7.43 -4.43 -3.09
N SER A 72 7.47 -5.27 -4.13
CA SER A 72 7.43 -4.79 -5.51
C SER A 72 6.11 -4.10 -5.83
N ALA A 73 5.00 -4.66 -5.36
CA ALA A 73 3.68 -4.05 -5.56
C ALA A 73 3.58 -2.70 -4.85
N LEU A 74 4.08 -2.62 -3.61
CA LEU A 74 4.09 -1.37 -2.86
C LEU A 74 5.00 -0.33 -3.52
N GLN A 75 6.15 -0.76 -4.06
CA GLN A 75 7.05 0.14 -4.78
C GLN A 75 6.35 0.76 -6.00
N ALA A 76 5.57 -0.03 -6.73
CA ALA A 76 4.81 0.49 -7.87
C ALA A 76 3.82 1.56 -7.42
N LEU A 77 3.21 1.39 -6.25
CA LEU A 77 2.29 2.39 -5.70
C LEU A 77 3.02 3.65 -5.26
N VAL A 78 4.23 3.53 -4.73
CA VAL A 78 5.08 4.69 -4.42
C VAL A 78 5.42 5.44 -5.70
N ASN A 79 5.80 4.71 -6.75
CA ASN A 79 6.16 5.32 -8.03
C ASN A 79 4.99 6.07 -8.67
N SER A 80 3.76 5.61 -8.48
CA SER A 80 2.57 6.27 -9.01
C SER A 80 1.97 7.29 -8.03
N LYS A 81 2.69 7.60 -6.97
CA LYS A 81 2.29 8.60 -5.96
C LYS A 81 1.07 8.21 -5.13
N MET A 82 0.69 6.95 -5.16
CA MET A 82 -0.41 6.47 -4.31
C MET A 82 0.00 6.34 -2.85
N LEU A 83 1.28 6.03 -2.59
CA LEU A 83 1.84 5.95 -1.26
C LEU A 83 2.91 7.00 -1.08
N VAL A 84 2.99 7.53 0.14
CA VAL A 84 4.00 8.50 0.54
C VAL A 84 4.62 8.09 1.86
N GLU A 85 5.87 8.48 2.07
CA GLU A 85 6.53 8.25 3.35
C GLU A 85 5.97 9.22 4.39
N ARG A 86 5.64 8.69 5.58
CA ARG A 86 5.15 9.53 6.68
C ARG A 86 6.31 10.14 7.43
N ALA A 87 6.13 11.36 7.94
CA ALA A 87 7.11 11.96 8.83
C ALA A 87 7.18 11.17 10.14
N ALA A 88 8.37 10.96 10.62
CA ALA A 88 8.59 10.26 11.88
C ALA A 88 8.12 11.10 13.07
#